data_dfb4dd421ec8dfaa655b10a9ec5715d8
#
_entry.id   dfb4dd421ec8dfaa655b10a9ec5715d8
#
_cell.length_a   1.000
_cell.length_b   1.000
_cell.length_c   1.000
_cell.angle_alpha   90.00
_cell.angle_beta   90.00
_cell.angle_gamma   90.00
#
_symmetry.space_group_name_H-M   'P 1'
#
loop_
_entity.id
_entity.type
_entity.pdbx_description
1 polymer ?
#
loop_
_entity_poly.entity_id
_entity_poly.type
_entity_poly.pdbx_seq_one_letter_code
_entity_poly.pdbx_strand_id
1 'polypeptide(L)'
;MLCKELQFGDWVTDEHGFPMQIIIIGNDYAYATWEGNEGDPWEFNDKNDQPESIPLTARILEKNGWWFESEDMWHHEEADFSIEKWKGRFQCCDINQIKLDSVHQLQQALRLCGLDELADNFKL
;
A
#
# COMPACT_ATOMS: atom_id res chain seq x y z
N MET A 1 8.40 -8.83 4.65
CA MET A 1 7.16 -9.62 4.42
C MET A 1 7.37 -10.64 3.31
N LEU A 2 6.55 -11.66 3.26
CA LEU A 2 6.62 -12.67 2.21
C LEU A 2 6.04 -12.15 0.89
N CYS A 3 6.64 -12.54 -0.23
CA CYS A 3 6.21 -12.10 -1.56
C CYS A 3 4.75 -12.47 -1.86
N LYS A 4 4.27 -13.62 -1.37
CA LYS A 4 2.87 -14.05 -1.59
C LYS A 4 1.82 -13.17 -0.90
N GLU A 5 2.23 -12.30 0.02
CA GLU A 5 1.33 -11.36 0.70
C GLU A 5 1.03 -10.12 -0.13
N LEU A 6 1.72 -9.95 -1.25
CA LEU A 6 1.62 -8.78 -2.11
C LEU A 6 0.62 -8.98 -3.25
N GLN A 7 0.23 -7.88 -3.86
CA GLN A 7 -0.61 -7.84 -5.05
C GLN A 7 0.04 -6.96 -6.11
N PHE A 8 -0.34 -7.17 -7.37
CA PHE A 8 0.09 -6.32 -8.48
C PHE A 8 -0.24 -4.85 -8.18
N GLY A 9 0.74 -3.98 -8.39
CA GLY A 9 0.58 -2.55 -8.13
C GLY A 9 0.89 -2.10 -6.71
N ASP A 10 1.15 -3.03 -5.79
CA ASP A 10 1.51 -2.66 -4.42
C ASP A 10 2.84 -1.92 -4.38
N TRP A 11 2.89 -0.88 -3.55
CA TRP A 11 4.12 -0.17 -3.24
C TRP A 11 4.84 -0.82 -2.08
N VAL A 12 6.12 -1.11 -2.28
CA VAL A 12 7.03 -1.67 -1.26
C VAL A 12 8.39 -1.00 -1.40
N THR A 13 9.28 -1.26 -0.47
CA THR A 13 10.68 -0.81 -0.57
C THR A 13 11.63 -1.99 -0.51
N ASP A 14 12.87 -1.76 -0.98
CA ASP A 14 13.99 -2.64 -0.67
C ASP A 14 14.52 -2.35 0.74
N GLU A 15 15.60 -3.01 1.13
CA GLU A 15 16.22 -2.82 2.45
C GLU A 15 16.77 -1.41 2.68
N HIS A 16 16.97 -0.64 1.62
CA HIS A 16 17.46 0.74 1.69
C HIS A 16 16.34 1.78 1.65
N GLY A 17 15.09 1.34 1.63
CA GLY A 17 13.94 2.26 1.61
C GLY A 17 13.59 2.79 0.22
N PHE A 18 14.11 2.17 -0.86
CA PHE A 18 13.82 2.61 -2.22
C PHE A 18 12.43 2.09 -2.67
N PRO A 19 11.48 2.99 -3.00
CA PRO A 19 10.13 2.57 -3.34
C PRO A 19 10.02 1.97 -4.74
N MET A 20 9.24 0.90 -4.84
CA MET A 20 8.98 0.16 -6.08
C MET A 20 7.55 -0.36 -6.09
N GLN A 21 7.01 -0.60 -7.29
CA GLN A 21 5.70 -1.22 -7.45
C GLN A 21 5.83 -2.65 -7.96
N ILE A 22 5.05 -3.53 -7.37
CA ILE A 22 5.03 -4.95 -7.72
C ILE A 22 4.35 -5.15 -9.08
N ILE A 23 4.97 -5.93 -9.96
CA ILE A 23 4.42 -6.26 -11.29
C ILE A 23 4.22 -7.75 -11.52
N ILE A 24 4.94 -8.62 -10.81
CA ILE A 24 4.82 -10.08 -10.93
C ILE A 24 4.94 -10.67 -9.54
N ILE A 25 4.11 -11.68 -9.24
CA ILE A 25 4.13 -12.38 -7.95
C ILE A 25 4.14 -13.88 -8.19
N GLY A 26 5.12 -14.57 -7.58
CA GLY A 26 5.18 -16.01 -7.50
C GLY A 26 4.99 -16.48 -6.06
N ASN A 27 5.20 -17.77 -5.80
CA ASN A 27 5.04 -18.32 -4.46
C ASN A 27 6.08 -17.79 -3.46
N ASP A 28 7.31 -17.61 -3.91
CA ASP A 28 8.44 -17.23 -3.07
C ASP A 28 9.27 -16.10 -3.67
N TYR A 29 8.78 -15.46 -4.72
CA TYR A 29 9.45 -14.34 -5.38
C TYR A 29 8.45 -13.30 -5.87
N ALA A 30 8.94 -12.09 -6.14
CA ALA A 30 8.18 -11.03 -6.77
C ALA A 30 9.13 -10.15 -7.59
N TYR A 31 8.61 -9.55 -8.65
CA TYR A 31 9.34 -8.54 -9.41
C TYR A 31 8.68 -7.18 -9.20
N ALA A 32 9.52 -6.14 -9.13
CA ALA A 32 9.07 -4.78 -8.91
C ALA A 32 9.79 -3.82 -9.86
N THR A 33 9.15 -2.71 -10.17
CA THR A 33 9.71 -1.67 -11.03
C THR A 33 9.51 -0.30 -10.41
N TRP A 34 10.25 0.66 -10.95
CA TRP A 34 10.06 2.08 -10.68
C TRP A 34 10.19 2.84 -12.00
N GLU A 35 9.77 4.10 -12.00
CA GLU A 35 9.81 4.92 -13.20
C GLU A 35 11.24 4.99 -13.76
N GLY A 36 11.37 4.64 -15.04
CA GLY A 36 12.67 4.61 -15.74
C GLY A 36 13.38 3.27 -15.70
N ASN A 37 12.84 2.25 -15.03
CA ASN A 37 13.46 0.93 -14.91
C ASN A 37 12.54 -0.24 -15.24
N GLU A 38 11.53 0.00 -16.07
CA GLU A 38 10.53 -1.03 -16.42
C GLU A 38 11.13 -2.19 -17.19
N GLY A 39 12.23 -1.95 -17.93
CA GLY A 39 12.91 -2.98 -18.71
C GLY A 39 13.86 -3.87 -17.92
N ASP A 40 14.12 -3.55 -16.66
CA ASP A 40 15.06 -4.29 -15.80
C ASP A 40 14.50 -4.38 -14.37
N PRO A 41 13.42 -5.14 -14.16
CA PRO A 41 12.76 -5.20 -12.86
C PRO A 41 13.65 -5.80 -11.77
N TRP A 42 13.43 -5.32 -10.55
CA TRP A 42 14.09 -5.84 -9.36
C TRP A 42 13.40 -7.10 -8.89
N GLU A 43 14.17 -8.14 -8.56
CA GLU A 43 13.64 -9.37 -8.01
C GLU A 43 13.74 -9.39 -6.48
N PHE A 44 12.60 -9.57 -5.82
CA PHE A 44 12.52 -9.93 -4.42
C PHE A 44 12.36 -11.45 -4.28
N ASN A 45 12.87 -12.01 -3.20
CA ASN A 45 12.66 -13.41 -2.87
C ASN A 45 12.58 -13.59 -1.34
N ASP A 46 11.86 -14.62 -0.91
CA ASP A 46 11.59 -14.83 0.51
C ASP A 46 12.82 -15.21 1.33
N LYS A 47 13.89 -15.68 0.68
CA LYS A 47 15.08 -16.15 1.39
C LYS A 47 16.10 -15.06 1.69
N ASN A 48 16.38 -14.21 0.70
CA ASN A 48 17.53 -13.31 0.74
C ASN A 48 17.20 -11.83 0.63
N ASP A 49 16.07 -11.49 0.06
CA ASP A 49 15.73 -10.09 -0.22
C ASP A 49 14.22 -9.90 -0.19
N GLN A 50 13.66 -9.87 1.02
CA GLN A 50 12.24 -9.68 1.19
C GLN A 50 11.85 -8.22 0.99
N PRO A 51 10.71 -7.95 0.34
CA PRO A 51 10.19 -6.60 0.26
C PRO A 51 9.77 -6.10 1.64
N GLU A 52 9.91 -4.80 1.85
CA GLU A 52 9.52 -4.15 3.10
C GLU A 52 8.32 -3.24 2.89
N SER A 53 7.49 -3.13 3.92
CA SER A 53 6.32 -2.27 3.88
C SER A 53 6.69 -0.79 3.98
N ILE A 54 5.88 0.06 3.34
CA ILE A 54 6.00 1.52 3.47
C ILE A 54 4.98 1.96 4.51
N PRO A 55 5.40 2.61 5.60
CA PRO A 55 4.44 3.10 6.60
C PRO A 55 3.46 4.10 5.99
N LEU A 56 2.18 3.93 6.30
CA LEU A 56 1.15 4.89 5.92
C LEU A 56 1.26 6.12 6.81
N THR A 57 1.25 7.29 6.20
CA THR A 57 1.34 8.57 6.92
C THR A 57 0.22 9.50 6.50
N ALA A 58 -0.07 10.51 7.32
CA ALA A 58 -1.03 11.55 6.98
C ALA A 58 -0.68 12.24 5.67
N ARG A 59 0.60 12.51 5.42
CA ARG A 59 1.07 13.14 4.19
C ARG A 59 0.76 12.29 2.95
N ILE A 60 0.97 10.97 3.05
CA ILE A 60 0.66 10.05 1.95
C ILE A 60 -0.85 10.01 1.72
N LEU A 61 -1.65 9.98 2.76
CA LEU A 61 -3.11 10.04 2.64
C LEU A 61 -3.55 11.30 1.90
N GLU A 62 -3.03 12.45 2.30
CA GLU A 62 -3.36 13.73 1.65
C GLU A 62 -2.97 13.75 0.17
N LYS A 63 -1.82 13.19 -0.18
CA LYS A 63 -1.39 13.09 -1.58
C LYS A 63 -2.34 12.26 -2.44
N ASN A 64 -3.09 11.37 -1.83
CA ASN A 64 -4.01 10.46 -2.52
C ASN A 64 -5.48 10.87 -2.37
N GLY A 65 -5.73 12.11 -2.01
CA GLY A 65 -7.07 12.66 -1.97
C GLY A 65 -7.87 12.37 -0.70
N TRP A 66 -7.23 11.84 0.32
CA TRP A 66 -7.86 11.69 1.62
C TRP A 66 -7.78 13.00 2.38
N TRP A 67 -8.87 13.38 3.04
CA TRP A 67 -8.89 14.59 3.87
C TRP A 67 -9.19 14.23 5.32
N PHE A 68 -8.58 14.99 6.22
CA PHE A 68 -8.78 14.86 7.66
C PHE A 68 -10.08 15.56 8.06
N GLU A 69 -10.94 14.80 8.73
CA GLU A 69 -12.09 15.36 9.43
C GLU A 69 -11.79 15.33 10.93
N SER A 70 -12.64 15.95 11.74
CA SER A 70 -12.48 15.93 13.21
C SER A 70 -12.47 14.51 13.78
N GLU A 71 -11.89 14.32 14.96
CA GLU A 71 -11.87 13.04 15.69
C GLU A 71 -10.99 11.96 15.07
N ASP A 72 -9.84 12.37 14.51
CA ASP A 72 -8.87 11.45 13.93
C ASP A 72 -9.40 10.59 12.75
N MET A 73 -10.38 11.10 12.03
CA MET A 73 -10.99 10.43 10.88
C MET A 73 -10.53 11.02 9.56
N TRP A 74 -10.25 10.12 8.62
CA TRP A 74 -9.88 10.47 7.24
C TRP A 74 -10.92 9.92 6.27
N HIS A 75 -11.31 10.75 5.30
CA HIS A 75 -12.32 10.40 4.29
C HIS A 75 -11.77 10.59 2.88
N HIS A 76 -12.33 9.84 1.94
CA HIS A 76 -12.06 10.00 0.52
C HIS A 76 -13.38 10.01 -0.25
N GLU A 77 -13.48 10.93 -1.22
CA GLU A 77 -14.69 11.12 -2.01
C GLU A 77 -15.21 9.84 -2.68
N GLU A 78 -14.28 9.00 -3.16
CA GLU A 78 -14.62 7.78 -3.89
C GLU A 78 -14.70 6.53 -2.99
N ALA A 79 -14.20 6.57 -1.78
CA ALA A 79 -14.15 5.41 -0.90
C ALA A 79 -15.38 5.33 -0.01
N ASP A 80 -15.94 4.13 0.11
CA ASP A 80 -17.09 3.85 0.97
C ASP A 80 -16.71 3.61 2.43
N PHE A 81 -15.42 3.69 2.75
CA PHE A 81 -14.94 3.50 4.11
C PHE A 81 -14.13 4.70 4.56
N SER A 82 -14.05 4.88 5.87
CA SER A 82 -13.22 5.91 6.51
C SER A 82 -12.01 5.27 7.17
N ILE A 83 -10.94 6.04 7.28
CA ILE A 83 -9.72 5.63 7.98
C ILE A 83 -9.68 6.35 9.32
N GLU A 84 -9.52 5.60 10.39
CA GLU A 84 -9.38 6.12 11.75
C GLU A 84 -7.93 6.03 12.20
N LYS A 85 -7.43 7.07 12.86
CA LYS A 85 -6.17 7.00 13.58
C LYS A 85 -6.44 6.66 15.03
N TRP A 86 -6.02 5.48 15.46
CA TRP A 86 -6.23 4.99 16.83
C TRP A 86 -4.91 4.57 17.44
N LYS A 87 -4.56 5.19 18.56
CA LYS A 87 -3.29 4.92 19.28
C LYS A 87 -2.06 4.99 18.36
N GLY A 88 -2.01 5.98 17.46
CA GLY A 88 -0.90 6.19 16.56
C GLY A 88 -0.89 5.28 15.32
N ARG A 89 -1.93 4.46 15.13
CA ARG A 89 -2.04 3.52 14.02
C ARG A 89 -3.28 3.83 13.19
N PHE A 90 -3.23 3.52 11.89
CA PHE A 90 -4.38 3.67 11.02
C PHE A 90 -5.14 2.35 10.93
N GLN A 91 -6.46 2.44 10.85
CA GLN A 91 -7.33 1.29 10.66
C GLN A 91 -8.59 1.70 9.89
N CYS A 92 -9.21 0.73 9.21
CA CYS A 92 -10.49 0.93 8.56
C CYS A 92 -11.61 0.78 9.59
N CYS A 93 -12.48 1.79 9.71
CA CYS A 93 -13.60 1.76 10.66
C CYS A 93 -14.72 0.82 10.26
N ASP A 94 -14.97 0.75 8.94
CA ASP A 94 -16.22 0.19 8.41
C ASP A 94 -16.11 -1.29 8.04
N ILE A 95 -14.89 -1.81 7.93
CA ILE A 95 -14.65 -3.19 7.51
C ILE A 95 -13.80 -3.89 8.58
N ASN A 96 -14.46 -4.47 9.58
CA ASN A 96 -13.83 -5.30 10.62
C ASN A 96 -12.52 -4.76 11.20
N GLN A 97 -12.38 -3.45 11.29
CA GLN A 97 -11.19 -2.80 11.85
C GLN A 97 -9.87 -3.31 11.22
N ILE A 98 -9.86 -3.42 9.89
CA ILE A 98 -8.67 -3.83 9.15
C ILE A 98 -7.54 -2.83 9.42
N LYS A 99 -6.38 -3.34 9.82
CA LYS A 99 -5.20 -2.51 10.05
C LYS A 99 -4.67 -1.95 8.73
N LEU A 100 -4.38 -0.67 8.72
CA LEU A 100 -3.84 0.05 7.57
C LEU A 100 -2.51 0.71 7.95
N ASP A 101 -1.60 -0.06 8.53
CA ASP A 101 -0.31 0.46 8.98
C ASP A 101 0.63 0.78 7.81
N SER A 102 0.39 0.21 6.66
CA SER A 102 1.26 0.37 5.49
C SER A 102 0.47 0.73 4.23
N VAL A 103 1.19 1.29 3.27
CA VAL A 103 0.63 1.70 1.98
C VAL A 103 -0.01 0.51 1.25
N HIS A 104 0.67 -0.62 1.16
CA HIS A 104 0.12 -1.77 0.43
C HIS A 104 -1.14 -2.32 1.09
N GLN A 105 -1.26 -2.24 2.41
CA GLN A 105 -2.49 -2.65 3.10
C GLN A 105 -3.68 -1.76 2.70
N LEU A 106 -3.46 -0.45 2.58
CA LEU A 106 -4.51 0.45 2.09
C LEU A 106 -4.84 0.16 0.63
N GLN A 107 -3.84 -0.05 -0.23
CA GLN A 107 -4.09 -0.41 -1.62
C GLN A 107 -4.93 -1.68 -1.74
N GLN A 108 -4.62 -2.71 -0.96
CA GLN A 108 -5.37 -3.96 -0.94
C GLN A 108 -6.80 -3.77 -0.43
N ALA A 109 -7.00 -2.94 0.59
CA ALA A 109 -8.33 -2.60 1.08
C ALA A 109 -9.16 -1.88 0.00
N LEU A 110 -8.54 -0.98 -0.75
CA LEU A 110 -9.20 -0.29 -1.86
C LEU A 110 -9.65 -1.27 -2.95
N ARG A 111 -8.79 -2.22 -3.32
CA ARG A 111 -9.13 -3.24 -4.32
C ARG A 111 -10.27 -4.14 -3.83
N LEU A 112 -10.26 -4.49 -2.56
CA LEU A 112 -11.33 -5.28 -1.95
C LEU A 112 -12.69 -4.59 -2.08
N CYS A 113 -12.70 -3.27 -2.05
CA CYS A 113 -13.91 -2.44 -2.22
C CYS A 113 -14.22 -2.10 -3.69
N GLY A 114 -13.50 -2.69 -4.65
CA GLY A 114 -13.71 -2.43 -6.08
C GLY A 114 -13.09 -1.13 -6.59
N LEU A 115 -12.20 -0.51 -5.82
CA LEU A 115 -11.54 0.75 -6.17
C LEU A 115 -10.12 0.51 -6.73
N ASP A 116 -10.03 -0.35 -7.74
CA ASP A 116 -8.75 -0.81 -8.29
C ASP A 116 -7.94 0.35 -8.89
N GLU A 117 -8.58 1.28 -9.60
CA GLU A 117 -7.88 2.42 -10.19
C GLU A 117 -7.25 3.31 -9.12
N LEU A 118 -7.97 3.55 -8.04
CA LEU A 118 -7.48 4.35 -6.94
C LEU A 118 -6.26 3.67 -6.26
N ALA A 119 -6.33 2.35 -6.12
CA ALA A 119 -5.22 1.57 -5.58
C ALA A 119 -4.00 1.55 -6.50
N ASP A 120 -4.22 1.30 -7.80
CA ASP A 120 -3.12 1.14 -8.77
C ASP A 120 -2.42 2.47 -9.07
N ASN A 121 -3.11 3.59 -8.96
CA ASN A 121 -2.58 4.94 -9.17
C ASN A 121 -2.14 5.62 -7.86
N PHE A 122 -1.99 4.85 -6.81
CA PHE A 122 -1.58 5.37 -5.50
C PHE A 122 -0.21 6.03 -5.59
N LYS A 123 -0.06 7.19 -4.94
CA LYS A 123 1.15 8.02 -4.98
C LYS A 123 1.84 8.06 -3.61
N LEU A 124 3.15 8.10 -3.62
CA LEU A 124 3.95 8.25 -2.39
C LEU A 124 4.40 9.68 -2.15
#